data_59f04ab041b171413bc2e4d70b5708fe
#
_entry.id   59f04ab041b171413bc2e4d70b5708fe
#
_cell.length_a   1.000
_cell.length_b   1.000
_cell.length_c   1.000
_cell.angle_alpha   90.00
_cell.angle_beta   90.00
_cell.angle_gamma   90.00
#
_symmetry.space_group_name_H-M   'P 1'
#
loop_
_entity.id
_entity.type
_entity.pdbx_description
1 polymer ?
#
loop_
_entity_poly.entity_id
_entity_poly.type
_entity_poly.pdbx_seq_one_letter_code
_entity_poly.pdbx_strand_id
1 'polypeptide(L)'
;MLNILGNMKPRLCSGPTRRDAIQIGSLGFAGLTLPQLLRQEANADYTKKSKRSVILIWQHGGPSQLDTFDMKPDQPTEIRGPYSSIETTVPGIRISELLPWQAKVMDKCTIIRSFTHGNGDHWAAAHWMLTAYTGATGSDRPARMPSMQSVSSLLLGPRRGGVPSGININDGGFGYHGAAHLGVQHNPFRIGDFSYGNEAGRLPTGSDKSFSLFDGLTKDRLSNRLDLMHKFDKLRRDVDNQGTFDHMDEMAVQAQDILLSGTARKAFDLADEDPALVERYGTGWGEQALLARRFVEAGVRFVTLNTGYWDNHSNIKSALDSKMVNHDRAVGVLIQDLAERGMLDDTLVVTAGEFGR
;
A
#
# COMPACT_ATOMS: atom_id res chain seq x y z
N MET A 1 2.41 -15.87 19.17
CA MET A 1 1.53 -14.83 18.62
C MET A 1 1.57 -13.64 19.58
N LEU A 2 2.10 -12.50 19.17
CA LEU A 2 2.26 -11.31 20.01
C LEU A 2 1.02 -10.45 19.84
N ASN A 3 0.19 -10.28 20.89
CA ASN A 3 -0.94 -9.37 20.90
C ASN A 3 -0.49 -8.03 21.51
N ILE A 4 -0.41 -6.99 20.69
CA ILE A 4 -0.11 -5.63 21.16
C ILE A 4 -1.44 -4.89 21.33
N LEU A 5 -1.84 -4.70 22.58
CA LEU A 5 -3.00 -3.90 22.95
C LEU A 5 -2.55 -2.45 23.12
N GLY A 6 -2.99 -1.57 22.24
CA GLY A 6 -2.83 -0.12 22.40
C GLY A 6 -3.75 0.45 23.49
N ASN A 7 -3.65 1.75 23.79
CA ASN A 7 -4.42 2.43 24.84
C ASN A 7 -5.95 2.48 24.61
N MET A 8 -6.47 2.04 23.49
CA MET A 8 -7.89 1.81 23.30
C MET A 8 -8.26 0.48 23.95
N LYS A 9 -9.14 0.50 24.95
CA LYS A 9 -9.75 -0.71 25.50
C LYS A 9 -10.56 -1.37 24.37
N PRO A 10 -10.07 -2.40 23.69
CA PRO A 10 -10.92 -3.17 22.80
C PRO A 10 -11.97 -3.80 23.71
N ARG A 11 -13.24 -3.59 23.43
CA ARG A 11 -14.32 -4.38 24.01
C ARG A 11 -14.25 -5.76 23.36
N LEU A 12 -13.26 -6.55 23.77
CA LEU A 12 -13.32 -7.99 23.55
C LEU A 12 -14.47 -8.51 24.40
N CYS A 13 -15.38 -9.24 23.81
CA CYS A 13 -16.51 -9.85 24.53
C CYS A 13 -16.08 -10.72 25.71
N SER A 14 -14.80 -11.18 25.76
CA SER A 14 -14.21 -12.03 26.78
C SER A 14 -13.16 -11.36 27.68
N GLY A 15 -12.74 -10.11 27.38
CA GLY A 15 -11.60 -9.47 28.08
C GLY A 15 -10.25 -10.14 27.82
N PRO A 16 -9.13 -9.54 28.29
CA PRO A 16 -7.81 -10.19 28.23
C PRO A 16 -7.78 -11.43 29.11
N THR A 17 -7.32 -12.54 28.58
CA THR A 17 -7.17 -13.78 29.35
C THR A 17 -5.94 -13.70 30.26
N ARG A 18 -5.91 -14.55 31.35
CA ARG A 18 -4.73 -14.69 32.20
C ARG A 18 -3.47 -15.04 31.40
N ARG A 19 -3.62 -15.78 30.31
CA ARG A 19 -2.53 -16.16 29.40
C ARG A 19 -1.98 -14.94 28.65
N ASP A 20 -2.85 -14.03 28.19
CA ASP A 20 -2.44 -12.79 27.53
C ASP A 20 -1.67 -11.89 28.50
N ALA A 21 -2.14 -11.79 29.76
CA ALA A 21 -1.45 -11.01 30.78
C ALA A 21 -0.06 -11.58 31.14
N ILE A 22 0.09 -12.91 31.16
CA ILE A 22 1.38 -13.57 31.39
C ILE A 22 2.31 -13.38 30.21
N GLN A 23 1.82 -13.45 28.97
CA GLN A 23 2.64 -13.23 27.78
C GLN A 23 3.16 -11.80 27.69
N ILE A 24 2.31 -10.80 28.02
CA ILE A 24 2.74 -9.38 28.06
C ILE A 24 3.74 -9.16 29.21
N GLY A 25 3.50 -9.75 30.37
CA GLY A 25 4.38 -9.66 31.54
C GLY A 25 5.75 -10.31 31.31
N SER A 26 5.81 -11.46 30.62
CA SER A 26 7.07 -12.16 30.37
C SER A 26 8.00 -11.41 29.41
N LEU A 27 7.47 -10.65 28.44
CA LEU A 27 8.27 -9.77 27.58
C LEU A 27 8.88 -8.61 28.36
N GLY A 28 8.14 -8.01 29.29
CA GLY A 28 8.64 -6.98 30.19
C GLY A 28 9.73 -7.50 31.15
N PHE A 29 9.58 -8.73 31.66
CA PHE A 29 10.57 -9.39 32.50
C PHE A 29 11.86 -9.75 31.76
N ALA A 30 11.78 -10.06 30.46
CA ALA A 30 12.93 -10.30 29.60
C ALA A 30 13.65 -9.02 29.14
N GLY A 31 13.23 -7.85 29.67
CA GLY A 31 13.85 -6.56 29.33
C GLY A 31 13.53 -6.02 27.93
N LEU A 32 12.66 -6.70 27.19
CA LEU A 32 12.20 -6.26 25.87
C LEU A 32 10.88 -5.49 26.01
N THR A 33 10.98 -4.19 26.26
CA THR A 33 9.83 -3.31 26.19
C THR A 33 9.71 -2.65 24.81
N LEU A 34 8.50 -2.42 24.33
CA LEU A 34 8.28 -1.72 23.06
C LEU A 34 9.02 -0.37 23.00
N PRO A 35 9.05 0.46 24.07
CA PRO A 35 9.86 1.68 24.09
C PRO A 35 11.37 1.43 23.93
N GLN A 36 11.89 0.31 24.44
CA GLN A 36 13.32 -0.03 24.24
C GLN A 36 13.59 -0.52 22.82
N LEU A 37 12.70 -1.28 22.25
CA LEU A 37 12.79 -1.71 20.84
C LEU A 37 12.73 -0.49 19.90
N LEU A 38 11.80 0.42 20.14
CA LEU A 38 11.68 1.68 19.39
C LEU A 38 12.90 2.60 19.61
N ARG A 39 13.47 2.63 20.84
CA ARG A 39 14.73 3.35 21.10
C ARG A 39 15.93 2.70 20.43
N GLN A 40 16.01 1.38 20.40
CA GLN A 40 17.08 0.67 19.66
C GLN A 40 16.95 0.90 18.16
N GLU A 41 15.74 0.88 17.60
CA GLU A 41 15.50 1.25 16.21
C GLU A 41 15.82 2.73 15.95
N ALA A 42 15.51 3.64 16.85
CA ALA A 42 15.84 5.06 16.75
C ALA A 42 17.34 5.35 16.90
N ASN A 43 18.07 4.53 17.64
CA ASN A 43 19.53 4.64 17.83
C ASN A 43 20.33 3.77 16.84
N ALA A 44 19.70 2.79 16.20
CA ALA A 44 20.30 2.11 15.05
C ALA A 44 20.43 3.15 13.95
N ASP A 45 21.67 3.43 13.59
CA ASP A 45 22.09 4.47 12.65
C ASP A 45 21.14 4.59 11.45
N TYR A 46 20.17 5.50 11.54
CA TYR A 46 19.17 5.77 10.48
C TYR A 46 19.81 6.27 9.18
N THR A 47 21.12 6.53 9.21
CA THR A 47 21.93 6.89 8.05
C THR A 47 22.19 5.70 7.12
N LYS A 48 22.06 4.47 7.59
CA LYS A 48 21.95 3.29 6.71
C LYS A 48 20.52 3.21 6.21
N LYS A 49 20.27 3.76 5.04
CA LYS A 49 18.96 3.76 4.35
C LYS A 49 18.30 2.39 4.51
N SER A 50 17.27 2.31 5.36
CA SER A 50 16.47 1.11 5.56
C SER A 50 16.09 0.51 4.21
N LYS A 51 16.26 -0.80 4.03
CA LYS A 51 15.85 -1.50 2.82
C LYS A 51 14.35 -1.75 2.75
N ARG A 52 13.64 -1.51 3.86
CA ARG A 52 12.22 -1.84 4.02
C ARG A 52 11.34 -1.07 3.04
N SER A 53 10.36 -1.76 2.49
CA SER A 53 9.34 -1.22 1.60
C SER A 53 7.96 -1.77 1.99
N VAL A 54 6.91 -1.12 1.51
CA VAL A 54 5.52 -1.52 1.73
C VAL A 54 4.80 -1.61 0.40
N ILE A 55 4.04 -2.68 0.20
CA ILE A 55 3.01 -2.79 -0.83
C ILE A 55 1.67 -2.90 -0.11
N LEU A 56 0.84 -1.88 -0.22
CA LEU A 56 -0.51 -1.86 0.32
C LEU A 56 -1.49 -2.20 -0.80
N ILE A 57 -2.18 -3.32 -0.69
CA ILE A 57 -3.29 -3.70 -1.55
C ILE A 57 -4.56 -3.21 -0.89
N TRP A 58 -5.05 -2.08 -1.38
CA TRP A 58 -6.21 -1.42 -0.81
C TRP A 58 -7.50 -1.89 -1.48
N GLN A 59 -8.38 -2.45 -0.67
CA GLN A 59 -9.67 -3.00 -1.09
C GLN A 59 -10.79 -2.02 -0.71
N HIS A 60 -10.92 -0.95 -1.50
CA HIS A 60 -11.92 0.08 -1.22
C HIS A 60 -13.35 -0.45 -1.33
N GLY A 61 -14.17 -0.17 -0.33
CA GLY A 61 -15.58 -0.51 -0.29
C GLY A 61 -15.96 -1.60 0.72
N GLY A 62 -14.99 -2.18 1.41
CA GLY A 62 -15.27 -3.17 2.46
C GLY A 62 -15.47 -4.58 1.93
N PRO A 63 -14.40 -5.33 1.71
CA PRO A 63 -14.49 -6.75 1.34
C PRO A 63 -15.09 -7.58 2.48
N SER A 64 -15.94 -8.56 2.14
CA SER A 64 -16.54 -9.44 3.13
C SER A 64 -15.50 -10.30 3.85
N GLN A 65 -15.31 -10.10 5.14
CA GLN A 65 -14.45 -10.94 5.97
C GLN A 65 -15.00 -12.37 6.12
N LEU A 66 -16.33 -12.52 6.13
CA LEU A 66 -17.00 -13.83 6.28
C LEU A 66 -16.79 -14.72 5.04
N ASP A 67 -16.66 -14.10 3.87
CA ASP A 67 -16.47 -14.81 2.61
C ASP A 67 -14.99 -14.95 2.22
N THR A 68 -14.06 -14.50 3.07
CA THR A 68 -12.61 -14.51 2.78
C THR A 68 -11.78 -15.16 3.89
N PHE A 69 -11.39 -14.41 4.91
CA PHE A 69 -10.40 -14.86 5.91
C PHE A 69 -10.98 -15.20 7.28
N ASP A 70 -12.19 -14.74 7.61
CA ASP A 70 -12.83 -14.95 8.92
C ASP A 70 -14.13 -15.72 8.79
N MET A 71 -14.09 -16.81 8.05
CA MET A 71 -15.22 -17.72 7.87
C MET A 71 -15.65 -18.31 9.21
N LYS A 72 -16.95 -18.54 9.34
CA LYS A 72 -17.58 -19.14 10.52
C LYS A 72 -18.19 -20.49 10.14
N PRO A 73 -17.37 -21.54 9.87
CA PRO A 73 -17.83 -22.79 9.26
C PRO A 73 -18.91 -23.50 10.10
N ASP A 74 -18.87 -23.33 11.43
CA ASP A 74 -19.81 -23.97 12.36
C ASP A 74 -21.12 -23.20 12.55
N GLN A 75 -21.27 -22.05 11.89
CA GLN A 75 -22.48 -21.25 11.96
C GLN A 75 -23.49 -21.64 10.87
N PRO A 76 -24.80 -21.35 11.05
CA PRO A 76 -25.80 -21.51 10.01
C PRO A 76 -25.44 -20.76 8.71
N THR A 77 -25.96 -21.22 7.59
CA THR A 77 -25.64 -20.69 6.24
C THR A 77 -25.92 -19.18 6.13
N GLU A 78 -26.93 -18.69 6.85
CA GLU A 78 -27.30 -17.27 6.88
C GLU A 78 -26.20 -16.39 7.50
N ILE A 79 -25.34 -16.98 8.33
CA ILE A 79 -24.22 -16.29 8.98
C ILE A 79 -22.90 -16.56 8.25
N ARG A 80 -22.62 -17.85 7.95
CA ARG A 80 -21.34 -18.25 7.35
C ARG A 80 -21.19 -17.92 5.87
N GLY A 81 -22.28 -17.56 5.20
CA GLY A 81 -22.29 -17.30 3.78
C GLY A 81 -22.27 -18.57 2.91
N PRO A 82 -22.23 -18.39 1.56
CA PRO A 82 -22.37 -19.47 0.60
C PRO A 82 -21.11 -20.27 0.32
N TYR A 83 -19.94 -19.83 0.81
CA TYR A 83 -18.65 -20.44 0.45
C TYR A 83 -18.17 -21.45 1.47
N SER A 84 -17.43 -22.44 0.98
CA SER A 84 -16.73 -23.42 1.79
C SER A 84 -15.33 -22.93 2.16
N SER A 85 -14.78 -23.48 3.25
CA SER A 85 -13.40 -23.20 3.62
C SER A 85 -12.45 -24.28 3.09
N ILE A 86 -11.23 -23.88 2.72
CA ILE A 86 -10.18 -24.77 2.29
C ILE A 86 -9.01 -24.77 3.29
N GLU A 87 -8.25 -25.85 3.29
CA GLU A 87 -6.98 -25.96 4.03
C GLU A 87 -5.94 -25.02 3.43
N THR A 88 -5.01 -24.57 4.27
CA THR A 88 -3.85 -23.80 3.84
C THR A 88 -2.55 -24.57 4.10
N THR A 89 -1.41 -24.00 3.70
CA THR A 89 -0.09 -24.55 4.04
C THR A 89 0.19 -24.58 5.55
N VAL A 90 -0.63 -23.90 6.37
CA VAL A 90 -0.49 -23.87 7.83
C VAL A 90 -1.60 -24.69 8.47
N PRO A 91 -1.29 -25.82 9.12
CA PRO A 91 -2.30 -26.66 9.75
C PRO A 91 -3.19 -25.89 10.73
N GLY A 92 -4.51 -26.09 10.61
CA GLY A 92 -5.51 -25.44 11.45
C GLY A 92 -5.89 -24.01 11.02
N ILE A 93 -5.25 -23.44 10.00
CA ILE A 93 -5.67 -22.20 9.39
C ILE A 93 -6.44 -22.53 8.11
N ARG A 94 -7.70 -22.15 8.09
CA ARG A 94 -8.60 -22.30 6.94
C ARG A 94 -9.05 -20.93 6.47
N ILE A 95 -9.19 -20.78 5.15
CA ILE A 95 -9.71 -19.57 4.47
C ILE A 95 -10.73 -19.97 3.41
N SER A 96 -11.37 -19.01 2.76
CA SER A 96 -12.36 -19.26 1.74
C SER A 96 -11.80 -20.04 0.54
N GLU A 97 -12.63 -20.90 -0.06
CA GLU A 97 -12.36 -21.57 -1.34
C GLU A 97 -12.09 -20.61 -2.50
N LEU A 98 -12.45 -19.34 -2.34
CA LEU A 98 -12.14 -18.28 -3.30
C LEU A 98 -10.66 -17.87 -3.30
N LEU A 99 -9.84 -18.35 -2.34
CA LEU A 99 -8.47 -17.91 -2.11
C LEU A 99 -7.42 -19.02 -2.26
N PRO A 100 -7.44 -19.86 -3.32
CA PRO A 100 -6.54 -20.99 -3.47
C PRO A 100 -5.07 -20.62 -3.67
N TRP A 101 -4.76 -19.44 -4.23
CA TRP A 101 -3.38 -18.97 -4.37
C TRP A 101 -2.81 -18.47 -3.04
N GLN A 102 -3.59 -17.74 -2.27
CA GLN A 102 -3.19 -17.28 -0.94
C GLN A 102 -3.09 -18.43 0.06
N ALA A 103 -3.92 -19.46 -0.07
CA ALA A 103 -3.83 -20.66 0.73
C ALA A 103 -2.44 -21.36 0.61
N LYS A 104 -1.82 -21.31 -0.58
CA LYS A 104 -0.49 -21.91 -0.85
C LYS A 104 0.68 -21.14 -0.23
N VAL A 105 0.48 -19.88 0.12
CA VAL A 105 1.53 -19.00 0.69
C VAL A 105 1.24 -18.59 2.13
N MET A 106 0.28 -19.25 2.78
CA MET A 106 -0.19 -18.86 4.11
C MET A 106 0.90 -18.97 5.19
N ASP A 107 1.90 -19.82 5.01
CA ASP A 107 3.08 -19.91 5.86
C ASP A 107 3.91 -18.61 5.92
N LYS A 108 3.71 -17.71 4.95
CA LYS A 108 4.34 -16.39 4.86
C LYS A 108 3.42 -15.24 5.29
N CYS A 109 2.19 -15.57 5.73
CA CYS A 109 1.15 -14.59 5.99
C CYS A 109 0.75 -14.55 7.47
N THR A 110 0.25 -13.41 7.89
CA THR A 110 -0.42 -13.22 9.18
C THR A 110 -1.84 -12.71 8.92
N ILE A 111 -2.85 -13.40 9.45
CA ILE A 111 -4.25 -12.97 9.40
C ILE A 111 -4.61 -12.29 10.72
N ILE A 112 -5.07 -11.05 10.67
CA ILE A 112 -5.54 -10.30 11.84
C ILE A 112 -7.06 -10.20 11.77
N ARG A 113 -7.76 -11.12 12.44
CA ARG A 113 -9.23 -11.20 12.46
C ARG A 113 -9.88 -10.29 13.52
N SER A 114 -9.11 -9.84 14.49
CA SER A 114 -9.59 -9.02 15.61
C SER A 114 -9.54 -7.51 15.35
N PHE A 115 -9.13 -7.10 14.15
CA PHE A 115 -9.06 -5.68 13.81
C PHE A 115 -10.46 -5.15 13.52
N THR A 116 -10.91 -4.16 14.29
CA THR A 116 -12.26 -3.58 14.19
C THR A 116 -12.28 -2.12 14.61
N HIS A 117 -13.23 -1.37 14.08
CA HIS A 117 -13.54 -0.01 14.51
C HIS A 117 -15.03 0.28 14.38
N GLY A 118 -15.52 1.35 15.00
CA GLY A 118 -16.94 1.69 15.07
C GLY A 118 -17.44 2.66 13.99
N ASN A 119 -16.69 2.90 12.92
CA ASN A 119 -17.09 3.82 11.85
C ASN A 119 -17.60 3.07 10.63
N GLY A 120 -18.86 3.30 10.23
CA GLY A 120 -19.49 2.71 9.06
C GLY A 120 -19.56 3.64 7.83
N ASP A 121 -19.00 4.84 7.88
CA ASP A 121 -18.87 5.73 6.74
C ASP A 121 -17.60 5.44 5.97
N HIS A 122 -17.68 5.14 4.68
CA HIS A 122 -16.55 4.75 3.85
C HIS A 122 -15.41 5.78 3.87
N TRP A 123 -15.75 7.07 3.78
CA TRP A 123 -14.75 8.12 3.71
C TRP A 123 -14.01 8.31 5.02
N ALA A 124 -14.75 8.41 6.11
CA ALA A 124 -14.18 8.56 7.44
C ALA A 124 -13.38 7.34 7.87
N ALA A 125 -13.87 6.14 7.57
CA ALA A 125 -13.19 4.89 7.87
C ALA A 125 -11.90 4.71 7.04
N ALA A 126 -11.93 4.99 5.74
CA ALA A 126 -10.75 4.95 4.88
C ALA A 126 -9.70 5.97 5.34
N HIS A 127 -10.12 7.19 5.69
CA HIS A 127 -9.24 8.20 6.24
C HIS A 127 -8.59 7.70 7.54
N TRP A 128 -9.37 7.11 8.45
CA TRP A 128 -8.85 6.53 9.69
C TRP A 128 -7.83 5.44 9.43
N MET A 129 -8.15 4.47 8.54
CA MET A 129 -7.27 3.36 8.22
C MET A 129 -5.95 3.79 7.59
N LEU A 130 -5.97 4.81 6.73
CA LEU A 130 -4.80 5.24 5.98
C LEU A 130 -3.96 6.30 6.70
N THR A 131 -4.52 7.01 7.70
CA THR A 131 -3.85 8.10 8.41
C THR A 131 -3.72 7.90 9.91
N ALA A 132 -4.40 6.90 10.47
CA ALA A 132 -4.59 6.69 11.91
C ALA A 132 -5.34 7.84 12.63
N TYR A 133 -5.99 8.76 11.90
CA TYR A 133 -6.76 9.87 12.45
C TYR A 133 -8.25 9.54 12.49
N THR A 134 -8.83 9.57 13.68
CA THR A 134 -10.21 9.14 13.95
C THR A 134 -11.25 10.26 13.86
N GLY A 135 -10.81 11.51 13.65
CA GLY A 135 -11.67 12.69 13.65
C GLY A 135 -12.22 13.11 12.30
N ALA A 136 -11.99 12.33 11.23
CA ALA A 136 -12.52 12.63 9.91
C ALA A 136 -14.01 12.29 9.82
N THR A 137 -14.70 13.01 8.95
CA THR A 137 -16.11 12.80 8.60
C THR A 137 -16.24 12.42 7.12
N GLY A 138 -17.41 11.94 6.71
CA GLY A 138 -17.71 11.63 5.31
C GLY A 138 -17.62 12.83 4.34
N SER A 139 -17.53 14.05 4.88
CA SER A 139 -17.39 15.29 4.11
C SER A 139 -15.95 15.77 3.94
N ASP A 140 -14.99 15.15 4.63
CA ASP A 140 -13.59 15.58 4.60
C ASP A 140 -12.90 15.17 3.29
N ARG A 141 -12.83 16.12 2.37
CA ARG A 141 -12.15 15.96 1.07
C ARG A 141 -11.43 17.26 0.70
N PRO A 142 -10.14 17.24 0.46
CA PRO A 142 -9.17 16.13 0.56
C PRO A 142 -8.92 15.67 2.00
N ALA A 143 -8.05 14.67 2.17
CA ALA A 143 -7.70 14.15 3.50
C ALA A 143 -7.20 15.26 4.43
N ARG A 144 -7.68 15.27 5.69
CA ARG A 144 -7.27 16.25 6.71
C ARG A 144 -5.89 15.97 7.27
N MET A 145 -5.52 14.71 7.32
CA MET A 145 -4.25 14.23 7.86
C MET A 145 -3.45 13.48 6.79
N PRO A 146 -2.12 13.52 6.87
CA PRO A 146 -1.29 12.82 5.92
C PRO A 146 -1.44 11.31 6.02
N SER A 147 -1.44 10.66 4.88
CA SER A 147 -1.42 9.19 4.82
C SER A 147 -0.11 8.62 5.33
N MET A 148 -0.13 7.36 5.78
CA MET A 148 1.09 6.62 6.16
C MET A 148 2.15 6.65 5.05
N GLN A 149 1.71 6.59 3.79
CA GLN A 149 2.57 6.69 2.62
C GLN A 149 3.27 8.06 2.54
N SER A 150 2.54 9.15 2.75
CA SER A 150 3.09 10.51 2.73
C SER A 150 4.02 10.77 3.92
N VAL A 151 3.69 10.25 5.10
CA VAL A 151 4.59 10.27 6.27
C VAL A 151 5.88 9.50 5.98
N SER A 152 5.77 8.33 5.34
CA SER A 152 6.93 7.55 4.90
C SER A 152 7.80 8.33 3.89
N SER A 153 7.17 9.07 2.98
CA SER A 153 7.87 9.94 2.03
C SER A 153 8.67 11.04 2.75
N LEU A 154 8.06 11.72 3.73
CA LEU A 154 8.72 12.76 4.52
C LEU A 154 9.90 12.23 5.31
N LEU A 155 9.72 11.13 6.02
CA LEU A 155 10.70 10.62 6.97
C LEU A 155 11.87 9.87 6.30
N LEU A 156 11.60 9.15 5.22
CA LEU A 156 12.52 8.17 4.66
C LEU A 156 12.93 8.48 3.21
N GLY A 157 12.08 9.17 2.46
CA GLY A 157 12.28 9.38 1.02
C GLY A 157 12.32 8.07 0.22
N PRO A 158 12.72 8.11 -1.06
CA PRO A 158 12.92 6.91 -1.86
C PRO A 158 14.15 6.14 -1.39
N ARG A 159 14.19 4.83 -1.63
CA ARG A 159 15.38 3.99 -1.30
C ARG A 159 16.55 4.25 -2.26
N ARG A 160 16.26 4.65 -3.48
CA ARG A 160 17.22 5.00 -4.53
C ARG A 160 16.75 6.25 -5.26
N GLY A 161 17.68 6.99 -5.86
CA GLY A 161 17.35 8.07 -6.78
C GLY A 161 16.66 7.57 -8.05
N GLY A 162 16.02 8.47 -8.78
CA GLY A 162 15.34 8.18 -10.04
C GLY A 162 13.96 7.53 -9.91
N VAL A 163 13.42 7.42 -8.70
CA VAL A 163 12.07 6.93 -8.44
C VAL A 163 11.36 7.80 -7.41
N PRO A 164 10.03 7.92 -7.45
CA PRO A 164 9.28 8.59 -6.39
C PRO A 164 9.32 7.80 -5.08
N SER A 165 9.13 8.50 -3.95
CA SER A 165 9.07 7.86 -2.63
C SER A 165 7.87 6.95 -2.48
N GLY A 166 6.73 7.33 -3.07
CA GLY A 166 5.48 6.59 -3.05
C GLY A 166 4.77 6.61 -4.39
N ILE A 167 4.11 5.51 -4.72
CA ILE A 167 3.30 5.35 -5.94
C ILE A 167 1.92 4.83 -5.56
N ASN A 168 0.89 5.41 -6.17
CA ASN A 168 -0.47 4.90 -6.14
C ASN A 168 -0.85 4.40 -7.54
N ILE A 169 -1.23 3.13 -7.61
CA ILE A 169 -1.77 2.51 -8.81
C ILE A 169 -3.30 2.46 -8.66
N ASN A 170 -4.02 3.03 -9.62
CA ASN A 170 -5.49 3.17 -9.61
C ASN A 170 -6.02 3.95 -8.41
N ASP A 171 -5.52 5.14 -8.16
CA ASP A 171 -5.83 5.91 -6.95
C ASP A 171 -7.33 6.25 -6.78
N GLY A 172 -8.15 6.17 -7.80
CA GLY A 172 -9.59 6.35 -7.71
C GLY A 172 -10.08 7.72 -7.27
N GLY A 173 -9.18 8.67 -7.09
CA GLY A 173 -9.55 10.05 -6.75
C GLY A 173 -10.14 10.25 -5.35
N PHE A 174 -10.06 9.24 -4.47
CA PHE A 174 -10.64 9.33 -3.12
C PHE A 174 -9.89 10.26 -2.17
N GLY A 175 -8.67 10.73 -2.53
CA GLY A 175 -7.95 11.77 -1.80
C GLY A 175 -7.35 11.38 -0.46
N TYR A 176 -7.49 10.13 -0.02
CA TYR A 176 -7.01 9.69 1.31
C TYR A 176 -5.52 9.39 1.38
N HIS A 177 -4.89 9.21 0.23
CA HIS A 177 -3.47 8.89 0.13
C HIS A 177 -2.58 10.14 0.08
N GLY A 178 -3.16 11.31 0.30
CA GLY A 178 -2.47 12.59 0.16
C GLY A 178 -1.58 12.96 1.34
N ALA A 179 -0.75 13.97 1.10
CA ALA A 179 0.19 14.53 2.07
C ALA A 179 -0.45 15.51 3.07
N ALA A 180 -1.69 15.97 2.81
CA ALA A 180 -2.36 16.99 3.61
C ALA A 180 -1.46 18.20 3.88
N HIS A 181 -1.14 18.48 5.16
CA HIS A 181 -0.30 19.61 5.56
C HIS A 181 1.22 19.38 5.43
N LEU A 182 1.66 18.19 5.01
CA LEU A 182 3.11 17.92 4.85
C LEU A 182 3.72 18.54 3.58
N GLY A 183 2.89 19.06 2.68
CA GLY A 183 3.33 19.60 1.40
C GLY A 183 3.20 18.62 0.23
N VAL A 184 2.95 19.18 -0.94
CA VAL A 184 2.63 18.43 -2.16
C VAL A 184 3.77 17.50 -2.65
N GLN A 185 5.02 17.80 -2.30
CA GLN A 185 6.19 16.98 -2.62
C GLN A 185 6.14 15.58 -1.96
N HIS A 186 5.33 15.42 -0.93
CA HIS A 186 5.13 14.14 -0.24
C HIS A 186 3.87 13.40 -0.71
N ASN A 187 3.14 13.95 -1.70
CA ASN A 187 2.07 13.20 -2.35
C ASN A 187 2.66 12.01 -3.11
N PRO A 188 1.96 10.86 -3.09
CA PRO A 188 2.36 9.74 -3.94
C PRO A 188 2.20 10.09 -5.41
N PHE A 189 3.09 9.56 -6.22
CA PHE A 189 2.95 9.63 -7.68
C PHE A 189 1.78 8.72 -8.12
N ARG A 190 0.88 9.25 -8.95
CA ARG A 190 -0.33 8.55 -9.35
C ARG A 190 -0.16 7.93 -10.73
N ILE A 191 -0.50 6.64 -10.85
CA ILE A 191 -0.51 5.90 -12.09
C ILE A 191 -1.91 5.37 -12.33
N GLY A 192 -2.57 5.88 -13.34
CA GLY A 192 -3.93 5.55 -13.61
C GLY A 192 -4.91 6.06 -12.55
N ASP A 193 -6.16 6.17 -12.96
CA ASP A 193 -7.26 6.49 -12.08
C ASP A 193 -8.25 5.33 -12.09
N PHE A 194 -8.70 4.94 -10.90
CA PHE A 194 -9.82 4.02 -10.77
C PHE A 194 -11.06 4.70 -11.34
N SER A 195 -11.79 4.00 -12.19
CA SER A 195 -13.12 4.42 -12.62
C SER A 195 -14.13 3.32 -12.35
N TYR A 196 -15.33 3.69 -11.93
CA TYR A 196 -16.46 2.75 -11.88
C TYR A 196 -16.62 2.10 -13.25
N GLY A 197 -16.60 0.78 -13.31
CA GLY A 197 -16.61 0.02 -14.56
C GLY A 197 -15.23 -0.45 -15.06
N ASN A 198 -14.12 0.03 -14.48
CA ASN A 198 -12.79 -0.56 -14.67
C ASN A 198 -12.42 -1.51 -13.52
N GLU A 199 -13.38 -2.29 -13.07
CA GLU A 199 -13.23 -3.20 -11.92
C GLU A 199 -12.23 -4.34 -12.20
N ALA A 200 -11.94 -4.61 -13.47
CA ALA A 200 -10.94 -5.59 -13.87
C ALA A 200 -9.48 -5.11 -13.69
N GLY A 201 -9.28 -3.89 -13.19
CA GLY A 201 -7.97 -3.40 -12.83
C GLY A 201 -7.02 -3.12 -14.01
N ARG A 202 -7.55 -2.80 -15.19
CA ARG A 202 -6.68 -2.39 -16.30
C ARG A 202 -6.13 -0.99 -16.04
N LEU A 203 -4.82 -0.83 -16.28
CA LEU A 203 -4.23 0.50 -16.31
C LEU A 203 -4.88 1.32 -17.43
N PRO A 204 -5.21 2.60 -17.19
CA PRO A 204 -5.76 3.46 -18.23
C PRO A 204 -4.83 3.56 -19.42
N THR A 205 -5.39 3.69 -20.62
CA THR A 205 -4.63 3.94 -21.85
C THR A 205 -3.72 5.16 -21.67
N GLY A 206 -2.44 5.01 -21.98
CA GLY A 206 -1.46 6.08 -21.84
C GLY A 206 -0.74 6.14 -20.48
N SER A 207 -1.02 5.23 -19.55
CA SER A 207 -0.28 5.14 -18.28
C SER A 207 1.21 4.85 -18.49
N ASP A 208 1.58 4.21 -19.60
CA ASP A 208 2.94 3.98 -20.06
C ASP A 208 3.72 5.29 -20.29
N LYS A 209 3.01 6.40 -20.56
CA LYS A 209 3.61 7.73 -20.74
C LYS A 209 3.90 8.47 -19.44
N SER A 210 3.45 7.95 -18.31
CA SER A 210 3.56 8.62 -16.99
C SER A 210 4.99 8.96 -16.59
N PHE A 211 5.98 8.20 -17.08
CA PHE A 211 7.41 8.41 -16.84
C PHE A 211 8.19 8.75 -18.11
N SER A 212 7.51 9.22 -19.15
CA SER A 212 8.10 9.56 -20.42
C SER A 212 8.20 11.07 -20.62
N LEU A 213 9.21 11.51 -21.36
CA LEU A 213 9.27 12.89 -21.83
C LEU A 213 8.23 13.10 -22.93
N PHE A 214 7.68 14.32 -22.99
CA PHE A 214 6.81 14.70 -24.11
C PHE A 214 7.52 14.63 -25.45
N ASP A 215 6.77 14.35 -26.50
CA ASP A 215 7.29 14.28 -27.86
C ASP A 215 8.05 15.57 -28.22
N GLY A 216 9.28 15.40 -28.73
CA GLY A 216 10.17 16.49 -29.08
C GLY A 216 11.00 17.09 -27.93
N LEU A 217 10.81 16.62 -26.68
CA LEU A 217 11.66 16.98 -25.54
C LEU A 217 12.70 15.88 -25.29
N THR A 218 13.96 16.17 -25.60
CA THR A 218 15.09 15.25 -25.30
C THR A 218 15.60 15.49 -23.89
N LYS A 219 16.31 14.48 -23.34
CA LYS A 219 16.98 14.59 -22.01
C LYS A 219 17.93 15.79 -21.97
N ASP A 220 18.71 16.00 -23.05
CA ASP A 220 19.66 17.12 -23.13
C ASP A 220 18.95 18.47 -23.13
N ARG A 221 17.84 18.59 -23.87
CA ARG A 221 17.03 19.83 -23.86
C ARG A 221 16.41 20.09 -22.51
N LEU A 222 15.96 19.05 -21.79
CA LEU A 222 15.44 19.19 -20.44
C LEU A 222 16.55 19.61 -19.47
N SER A 223 17.72 18.96 -19.51
CA SER A 223 18.88 19.30 -18.69
C SER A 223 19.32 20.74 -18.92
N ASN A 224 19.48 21.15 -20.19
CA ASN A 224 19.86 22.53 -20.52
C ASN A 224 18.87 23.59 -20.03
N ARG A 225 17.55 23.29 -20.11
CA ARG A 225 16.51 24.19 -19.57
C ARG A 225 16.59 24.31 -18.05
N LEU A 226 16.84 23.21 -17.37
CA LEU A 226 16.96 23.17 -15.91
C LEU A 226 18.24 23.91 -15.45
N ASP A 227 19.36 23.71 -16.13
CA ASP A 227 20.58 24.48 -15.88
C ASP A 227 20.39 25.98 -16.07
N LEU A 228 19.59 26.35 -17.08
CA LEU A 228 19.24 27.75 -17.31
C LEU A 228 18.34 28.29 -16.19
N MET A 229 17.32 27.52 -15.78
CA MET A 229 16.46 27.87 -14.65
C MET A 229 17.28 28.05 -13.36
N HIS A 230 18.16 27.12 -13.02
CA HIS A 230 19.04 27.25 -11.85
C HIS A 230 19.93 28.49 -11.87
N LYS A 231 20.38 28.92 -13.04
CA LYS A 231 21.14 30.18 -13.19
C LYS A 231 20.27 31.42 -12.94
N PHE A 232 19.01 31.39 -13.36
CA PHE A 232 18.05 32.45 -13.11
C PHE A 232 17.56 32.48 -11.64
N ASP A 233 17.38 31.30 -11.02
CA ASP A 233 16.93 31.17 -9.63
C ASP A 233 18.00 31.61 -8.63
N LYS A 234 19.31 31.46 -8.97
CA LYS A 234 20.37 32.08 -8.19
C LYS A 234 20.21 33.60 -8.06
N LEU A 235 19.80 34.27 -9.14
CA LEU A 235 19.50 35.71 -9.14
C LEU A 235 18.24 36.08 -8.34
N ARG A 236 17.27 35.14 -8.24
CA ARG A 236 16.03 35.36 -7.48
C ARG A 236 16.19 35.08 -5.99
N ARG A 237 17.03 34.12 -5.58
CA ARG A 237 17.27 33.79 -4.15
C ARG A 237 17.85 34.94 -3.35
N ASP A 238 18.61 35.80 -3.99
CA ASP A 238 19.14 37.02 -3.33
C ASP A 238 18.01 37.98 -2.92
N VAL A 239 16.73 37.71 -3.32
CA VAL A 239 15.56 38.56 -3.06
C VAL A 239 14.49 37.84 -2.22
N ASP A 240 14.54 36.50 -2.06
CA ASP A 240 13.51 35.71 -1.35
C ASP A 240 13.87 35.49 0.13
N ASN A 241 13.31 36.33 0.99
CA ASN A 241 13.44 36.24 2.44
C ASN A 241 12.48 35.24 3.11
N GLN A 242 11.63 34.51 2.38
CA GLN A 242 10.56 33.68 2.95
C GLN A 242 10.67 32.18 2.72
N GLY A 243 11.66 31.66 1.99
CA GLY A 243 11.90 30.23 1.78
C GLY A 243 10.79 29.49 0.97
N THR A 244 9.86 30.22 0.38
CA THR A 244 8.73 29.64 -0.38
C THR A 244 9.19 28.90 -1.64
N PHE A 245 10.32 29.31 -2.21
CA PHE A 245 10.89 28.72 -3.43
C PHE A 245 11.69 27.44 -3.16
N ASP A 246 12.19 27.21 -1.94
CA ASP A 246 12.98 26.01 -1.62
C ASP A 246 12.19 24.72 -1.84
N HIS A 247 10.91 24.68 -1.47
CA HIS A 247 10.05 23.49 -1.67
C HIS A 247 9.69 23.25 -3.14
N MET A 248 9.54 24.29 -3.95
CA MET A 248 9.33 24.15 -5.39
C MET A 248 10.57 23.63 -6.09
N ASP A 249 11.76 24.05 -5.64
CA ASP A 249 13.02 23.55 -6.15
C ASP A 249 13.21 22.04 -5.85
N GLU A 250 12.88 21.59 -4.64
CA GLU A 250 12.95 20.16 -4.29
C GLU A 250 12.06 19.29 -5.17
N MET A 251 10.83 19.72 -5.45
CA MET A 251 9.93 19.02 -6.38
C MET A 251 10.49 18.97 -7.80
N ALA A 252 11.02 20.08 -8.29
CA ALA A 252 11.59 20.16 -9.62
C ALA A 252 12.82 19.25 -9.75
N VAL A 253 13.68 19.22 -8.74
CA VAL A 253 14.85 18.32 -8.69
C VAL A 253 14.42 16.85 -8.64
N GLN A 254 13.42 16.50 -7.85
CA GLN A 254 12.90 15.14 -7.77
C GLN A 254 12.28 14.71 -9.11
N ALA A 255 11.46 15.55 -9.72
CA ALA A 255 10.87 15.27 -11.03
C ALA A 255 11.95 15.10 -12.11
N GLN A 256 12.97 15.94 -12.09
CA GLN A 256 14.15 15.86 -12.98
C GLN A 256 14.86 14.51 -12.82
N ASP A 257 15.18 14.13 -11.58
CA ASP A 257 15.88 12.87 -11.28
C ASP A 257 15.07 11.67 -11.80
N ILE A 258 13.74 11.64 -11.58
CA ILE A 258 12.86 10.59 -12.08
C ILE A 258 12.88 10.51 -13.61
N LEU A 259 12.76 11.65 -14.31
CA LEU A 259 12.69 11.68 -15.77
C LEU A 259 14.04 11.39 -16.45
N LEU A 260 15.15 11.91 -15.89
CA LEU A 260 16.46 11.76 -16.50
C LEU A 260 17.09 10.39 -16.22
N SER A 261 16.90 9.81 -15.03
CA SER A 261 17.46 8.50 -14.70
C SER A 261 16.84 7.38 -15.55
N GLY A 262 15.54 7.49 -15.84
CA GLY A 262 14.78 6.45 -16.51
C GLY A 262 14.51 5.20 -15.66
N THR A 263 14.88 5.20 -14.39
CA THR A 263 14.71 4.05 -13.47
C THR A 263 13.23 3.73 -13.27
N ALA A 264 12.41 4.74 -13.00
CA ALA A 264 10.96 4.56 -12.85
C ALA A 264 10.32 4.06 -14.16
N ARG A 265 10.74 4.60 -15.31
CA ARG A 265 10.27 4.16 -16.62
C ARG A 265 10.60 2.69 -16.88
N LYS A 266 11.84 2.27 -16.59
CA LYS A 266 12.25 0.87 -16.74
C LYS A 266 11.46 -0.07 -15.82
N ALA A 267 11.17 0.36 -14.60
CA ALA A 267 10.34 -0.42 -13.68
C ALA A 267 8.90 -0.56 -14.18
N PHE A 268 8.38 0.44 -14.89
CA PHE A 268 7.05 0.42 -15.47
C PHE A 268 6.94 -0.49 -16.71
N ASP A 269 8.02 -0.67 -17.46
CA ASP A 269 8.02 -1.45 -18.70
C ASP A 269 8.04 -2.95 -18.40
N LEU A 270 6.90 -3.61 -18.55
CA LEU A 270 6.74 -5.05 -18.34
C LEU A 270 7.36 -5.91 -19.48
N ALA A 271 7.71 -5.31 -20.61
CA ALA A 271 8.38 -6.04 -21.71
C ALA A 271 9.77 -6.56 -21.32
N ASP A 272 10.38 -5.96 -20.29
CA ASP A 272 11.66 -6.40 -19.73
C ASP A 272 11.52 -7.61 -18.76
N GLU A 273 10.29 -8.06 -18.47
CA GLU A 273 10.06 -9.14 -17.50
C GLU A 273 9.94 -10.49 -18.20
N ASP A 274 10.22 -11.58 -17.48
CA ASP A 274 10.03 -12.94 -17.97
C ASP A 274 8.55 -13.17 -18.36
N PRO A 275 8.26 -13.52 -19.61
CA PRO A 275 6.90 -13.76 -20.08
C PRO A 275 6.15 -14.82 -19.24
N ALA A 276 6.84 -15.87 -18.77
CA ALA A 276 6.24 -16.88 -17.91
C ALA A 276 5.81 -16.30 -16.54
N LEU A 277 6.57 -15.35 -16.00
CA LEU A 277 6.21 -14.65 -14.79
C LEU A 277 5.03 -13.70 -15.02
N VAL A 278 5.02 -12.95 -16.14
CA VAL A 278 3.89 -12.09 -16.51
C VAL A 278 2.61 -12.93 -16.63
N GLU A 279 2.68 -14.08 -17.29
CA GLU A 279 1.57 -15.00 -17.38
C GLU A 279 1.15 -15.52 -15.99
N ARG A 280 2.10 -15.86 -15.10
CA ARG A 280 1.83 -16.32 -13.74
C ARG A 280 1.05 -15.29 -12.91
N TYR A 281 1.35 -14.00 -13.04
CA TYR A 281 0.59 -12.92 -12.43
C TYR A 281 -0.81 -12.77 -13.04
N GLY A 282 -0.92 -12.94 -14.36
CA GLY A 282 -2.13 -12.72 -15.11
C GLY A 282 -2.41 -11.24 -15.38
N THR A 283 -3.54 -10.98 -16.02
CA THR A 283 -3.95 -9.63 -16.41
C THR A 283 -4.61 -8.85 -15.27
N GLY A 284 -4.83 -7.56 -15.46
CA GLY A 284 -5.56 -6.72 -14.52
C GLY A 284 -4.80 -6.49 -13.22
N TRP A 285 -5.37 -6.88 -12.09
CA TRP A 285 -4.70 -6.70 -10.78
C TRP A 285 -3.40 -7.50 -10.65
N GLY A 286 -3.26 -8.61 -11.38
CA GLY A 286 -2.01 -9.36 -11.45
C GLY A 286 -0.89 -8.54 -12.08
N GLU A 287 -1.14 -7.94 -13.24
CA GLU A 287 -0.21 -7.04 -13.92
C GLU A 287 0.18 -5.85 -13.04
N GLN A 288 -0.78 -5.28 -12.32
CA GLN A 288 -0.54 -4.16 -11.40
C GLN A 288 0.24 -4.58 -10.15
N ALA A 289 0.01 -5.79 -9.63
CA ALA A 289 0.80 -6.34 -8.54
C ALA A 289 2.26 -6.61 -8.98
N LEU A 290 2.46 -7.06 -10.22
CA LEU A 290 3.79 -7.18 -10.82
C LEU A 290 4.48 -5.81 -10.94
N LEU A 291 3.77 -4.77 -11.38
CA LEU A 291 4.29 -3.39 -11.38
C LEU A 291 4.67 -2.93 -9.97
N ALA A 292 3.84 -3.19 -8.96
CA ALA A 292 4.14 -2.84 -7.58
C ALA A 292 5.43 -3.50 -7.09
N ARG A 293 5.66 -4.79 -7.40
CA ARG A 293 6.91 -5.48 -7.10
C ARG A 293 8.10 -4.82 -7.81
N ARG A 294 7.99 -4.52 -9.11
CA ARG A 294 9.05 -3.88 -9.90
C ARG A 294 9.40 -2.49 -9.37
N PHE A 295 8.43 -1.70 -8.96
CA PHE A 295 8.67 -0.40 -8.34
C PHE A 295 9.41 -0.52 -7.00
N VAL A 296 9.02 -1.48 -6.15
CA VAL A 296 9.76 -1.76 -4.90
C VAL A 296 11.19 -2.20 -5.21
N GLU A 297 11.41 -3.07 -6.19
CA GLU A 297 12.73 -3.51 -6.63
C GLU A 297 13.58 -2.33 -7.13
N ALA A 298 12.97 -1.41 -7.88
CA ALA A 298 13.63 -0.18 -8.35
C ALA A 298 13.97 0.82 -7.24
N GLY A 299 13.34 0.72 -6.07
CA GLY A 299 13.65 1.56 -4.92
C GLY A 299 12.52 2.44 -4.42
N VAL A 300 11.31 2.30 -4.95
CA VAL A 300 10.10 2.93 -4.38
C VAL A 300 9.87 2.35 -2.99
N ARG A 301 9.59 3.21 -2.02
CA ARG A 301 9.45 2.77 -0.63
C ARG A 301 8.06 2.29 -0.29
N PHE A 302 7.05 2.94 -0.84
CA PHE A 302 5.65 2.62 -0.55
C PHE A 302 4.85 2.61 -1.84
N VAL A 303 4.25 1.46 -2.18
CA VAL A 303 3.34 1.33 -3.32
C VAL A 303 1.95 0.97 -2.81
N THR A 304 0.96 1.75 -3.18
CA THR A 304 -0.46 1.41 -2.95
C THR A 304 -1.07 0.93 -4.27
N LEU A 305 -1.68 -0.24 -4.23
CA LEU A 305 -2.47 -0.80 -5.32
C LEU A 305 -3.93 -0.83 -4.92
N ASN A 306 -4.77 -0.06 -5.59
CA ASN A 306 -6.22 -0.10 -5.37
C ASN A 306 -6.84 -1.21 -6.21
N THR A 307 -7.47 -2.19 -5.57
CA THR A 307 -8.06 -3.36 -6.23
C THR A 307 -9.58 -3.26 -6.28
N GLY A 308 -10.08 -2.35 -7.08
CA GLY A 308 -11.49 -2.29 -7.38
C GLY A 308 -12.40 -1.82 -6.26
N TYR A 309 -13.69 -2.01 -6.47
CA TYR A 309 -14.75 -1.57 -5.57
C TYR A 309 -15.43 -2.78 -4.91
N TRP A 310 -15.32 -2.88 -3.59
CA TRP A 310 -15.80 -4.03 -2.81
C TRP A 310 -17.12 -3.76 -2.09
N ASP A 311 -17.72 -2.60 -2.29
CA ASP A 311 -18.99 -2.20 -1.67
C ASP A 311 -20.21 -2.88 -2.33
N ASN A 312 -20.36 -4.15 -2.07
CA ASN A 312 -21.45 -4.94 -2.65
C ASN A 312 -22.60 -5.03 -1.65
N HIS A 313 -23.66 -4.23 -1.84
CA HIS A 313 -24.86 -4.22 -1.00
C HIS A 313 -25.87 -5.33 -1.36
N SER A 314 -25.69 -5.98 -2.51
CA SER A 314 -26.53 -7.07 -2.98
C SER A 314 -25.71 -7.97 -3.91
N ASN A 315 -26.23 -9.19 -4.16
CA ASN A 315 -25.59 -10.14 -5.07
C ASN A 315 -24.10 -10.39 -4.78
N ILE A 316 -23.73 -10.40 -3.49
CA ILE A 316 -22.34 -10.49 -3.05
C ILE A 316 -21.63 -11.71 -3.64
N LYS A 317 -22.34 -12.84 -3.77
CA LYS A 317 -21.78 -14.06 -4.36
C LYS A 317 -21.28 -13.82 -5.79
N SER A 318 -22.13 -13.29 -6.67
CA SER A 318 -21.77 -13.01 -8.06
C SER A 318 -20.61 -12.01 -8.16
N ALA A 319 -20.61 -11.00 -7.30
CA ALA A 319 -19.53 -10.00 -7.26
C ALA A 319 -18.20 -10.62 -6.82
N LEU A 320 -18.19 -11.46 -5.80
CA LEU A 320 -16.99 -12.13 -5.32
C LEU A 320 -16.49 -13.19 -6.31
N ASP A 321 -17.37 -14.00 -6.90
CA ASP A 321 -17.01 -14.98 -7.92
C ASP A 321 -16.25 -14.34 -9.09
N SER A 322 -16.61 -13.11 -9.48
CA SER A 322 -15.96 -12.41 -10.58
C SER A 322 -14.63 -11.75 -10.19
N LYS A 323 -14.53 -11.21 -8.98
CA LYS A 323 -13.38 -10.39 -8.53
C LYS A 323 -12.28 -11.21 -7.88
N MET A 324 -12.67 -12.20 -7.05
CA MET A 324 -11.72 -12.92 -6.22
C MET A 324 -10.72 -13.76 -7.02
N VAL A 325 -11.08 -14.27 -8.17
CA VAL A 325 -10.16 -15.04 -9.03
C VAL A 325 -8.90 -14.21 -9.37
N ASN A 326 -9.11 -12.97 -9.79
CA ASN A 326 -8.01 -12.07 -10.13
C ASN A 326 -7.28 -11.54 -8.90
N HIS A 327 -8.02 -11.20 -7.83
CA HIS A 327 -7.44 -10.69 -6.60
C HIS A 327 -6.59 -11.73 -5.88
N ASP A 328 -7.11 -12.94 -5.71
CA ASP A 328 -6.40 -14.04 -5.05
C ASP A 328 -5.10 -14.39 -5.77
N ARG A 329 -5.17 -14.50 -7.10
CA ARG A 329 -4.00 -14.76 -7.95
C ARG A 329 -2.97 -13.64 -7.83
N ALA A 330 -3.39 -12.38 -7.92
CA ALA A 330 -2.49 -11.22 -7.81
C ALA A 330 -1.73 -11.20 -6.47
N VAL A 331 -2.44 -11.41 -5.35
CA VAL A 331 -1.84 -11.40 -4.01
C VAL A 331 -0.98 -12.62 -3.76
N GLY A 332 -1.46 -13.82 -4.09
CA GLY A 332 -0.71 -15.06 -3.84
C GLY A 332 0.57 -15.13 -4.67
N VAL A 333 0.50 -14.76 -5.96
CA VAL A 333 1.70 -14.72 -6.83
C VAL A 333 2.67 -13.63 -6.39
N LEU A 334 2.20 -12.46 -5.97
CA LEU A 334 3.05 -11.38 -5.45
C LEU A 334 3.86 -11.84 -4.24
N ILE A 335 3.23 -12.47 -3.27
CA ILE A 335 3.90 -12.96 -2.05
C ILE A 335 4.93 -14.03 -2.42
N GLN A 336 4.57 -14.93 -3.32
CA GLN A 336 5.46 -16.00 -3.78
C GLN A 336 6.68 -15.43 -4.53
N ASP A 337 6.48 -14.50 -5.48
CA ASP A 337 7.56 -13.87 -6.26
C ASP A 337 8.52 -13.07 -5.36
N LEU A 338 7.99 -12.31 -4.39
CA LEU A 338 8.81 -11.61 -3.41
C LEU A 338 9.67 -12.59 -2.57
N ALA A 339 9.11 -13.74 -2.19
CA ALA A 339 9.84 -14.76 -1.44
C ALA A 339 10.92 -15.43 -2.31
N GLU A 340 10.60 -15.82 -3.56
CA GLU A 340 11.53 -16.42 -4.51
C GLU A 340 12.72 -15.50 -4.83
N ARG A 341 12.51 -14.18 -4.80
CA ARG A 341 13.55 -13.16 -5.01
C ARG A 341 14.31 -12.75 -3.74
N GLY A 342 13.95 -13.28 -2.58
CA GLY A 342 14.52 -12.86 -1.29
C GLY A 342 14.18 -11.41 -0.92
N MET A 343 13.07 -10.87 -1.44
CA MET A 343 12.61 -9.51 -1.17
C MET A 343 11.58 -9.45 -0.05
N LEU A 344 10.99 -10.59 0.33
CA LEU A 344 9.87 -10.62 1.28
C LEU A 344 10.29 -10.18 2.69
N ASP A 345 11.52 -10.45 3.11
CA ASP A 345 12.03 -10.03 4.42
C ASP A 345 12.13 -8.51 4.57
N ASP A 346 12.33 -7.81 3.46
CA ASP A 346 12.44 -6.35 3.40
C ASP A 346 11.17 -5.68 2.85
N THR A 347 10.12 -6.44 2.48
CA THR A 347 8.90 -5.91 1.87
C THR A 347 7.66 -6.40 2.62
N LEU A 348 6.97 -5.48 3.30
CA LEU A 348 5.70 -5.77 3.93
C LEU A 348 4.57 -5.66 2.90
N VAL A 349 3.85 -6.75 2.66
CA VAL A 349 2.61 -6.74 1.88
C VAL A 349 1.43 -6.67 2.85
N VAL A 350 0.58 -5.67 2.69
CA VAL A 350 -0.63 -5.48 3.50
C VAL A 350 -1.84 -5.53 2.58
N THR A 351 -2.83 -6.36 2.89
CA THR A 351 -4.14 -6.36 2.23
C THR A 351 -5.18 -5.90 3.24
N ALA A 352 -5.86 -4.79 2.97
CA ALA A 352 -6.85 -4.21 3.86
C ALA A 352 -7.86 -3.36 3.08
N GLY A 353 -9.05 -3.20 3.65
CA GLY A 353 -10.02 -2.18 3.29
C GLY A 353 -10.32 -1.29 4.49
N GLU A 354 -11.27 -0.38 4.32
CA GLU A 354 -11.69 0.51 5.40
C GLU A 354 -12.46 -0.21 6.51
N PHE A 355 -13.21 -1.26 6.19
CA PHE A 355 -13.91 -2.16 7.11
C PHE A 355 -14.27 -3.48 6.39
N GLY A 356 -14.86 -4.42 7.12
CA GLY A 356 -15.46 -5.63 6.54
C GLY A 356 -16.94 -5.44 6.18
N ARG A 357 -17.56 -6.51 5.68
CA ARG A 357 -18.97 -6.49 5.29
C ARG A 357 -19.66 -7.80 5.65
#